data_4f7a5eb4f68a237f1c97e82f3221a10c
#
_entry.id   4f7a5eb4f68a237f1c97e82f3221a10c
#
_cell.length_a   1.000
_cell.length_b   1.000
_cell.length_c   1.000
_cell.angle_alpha   90.00
_cell.angle_beta   90.00
_cell.angle_gamma   90.00
#
_symmetry.space_group_name_H-M   'P 1'
#
loop_
_entity.id
_entity.type
_entity.pdbx_description
1 polymer ?
#
loop_
_entity_poly.entity_id
_entity_poly.type
_entity_poly.pdbx_seq_one_letter_code
_entity_poly.pdbx_strand_id
1 'polypeptide(L)'
;MTTTKRAVVVICDGLRADMITPDWTPNLWRLKARFRTFANHRSVFPSTTRTNAASLATGCYPARHGLEGNAMALEEDGRFEVLSVGPPGFRDRLEKARGRTLTMPTLAERVTGTGGRAVVYSNVSPGAAMFHDPDGHGFIYHRSFSQGPGRATLDPLGVEHTAA
;
A
#
# COMPACT_ATOMS: atom_id res chain seq x y z
N MET A 1 17.41 -9.37 26.42
CA MET A 1 17.52 -8.82 25.07
C MET A 1 16.23 -9.12 24.33
N THR A 2 15.40 -8.13 24.06
CA THR A 2 14.19 -8.31 23.26
C THR A 2 14.62 -8.49 21.81
N THR A 3 14.41 -9.68 21.26
CA THR A 3 14.66 -9.96 19.84
C THR A 3 13.70 -9.13 19.01
N THR A 4 14.24 -8.16 18.25
CA THR A 4 13.45 -7.37 17.31
C THR A 4 12.96 -8.28 16.19
N LYS A 5 11.66 -8.55 16.15
CA LYS A 5 11.04 -9.31 15.05
C LYS A 5 10.98 -8.42 13.81
N ARG A 6 11.30 -9.00 12.65
CA ARG A 6 11.20 -8.33 11.35
C ARG A 6 10.31 -9.16 10.43
N ALA A 7 9.49 -8.48 9.65
CA ALA A 7 8.71 -9.09 8.57
C ALA A 7 8.98 -8.31 7.27
N VAL A 8 9.12 -9.02 6.17
CA VAL A 8 9.25 -8.45 4.83
C VAL A 8 8.09 -8.98 4.01
N VAL A 9 7.30 -8.06 3.44
CA VAL A 9 6.21 -8.39 2.52
C VAL A 9 6.61 -7.89 1.15
N VAL A 10 6.66 -8.80 0.16
CA VAL A 10 6.98 -8.47 -1.22
C VAL A 10 5.73 -8.66 -2.08
N ILE A 11 5.30 -7.58 -2.74
CA ILE A 11 4.14 -7.58 -3.62
C ILE A 11 4.64 -7.48 -5.05
N CYS A 12 4.35 -8.48 -5.85
CA CYS A 12 4.66 -8.50 -7.28
C CYS A 12 3.36 -8.20 -8.05
N ASP A 13 3.06 -6.92 -8.23
CA ASP A 13 1.85 -6.49 -8.93
C ASP A 13 1.88 -6.97 -10.39
N GLY A 14 0.77 -7.55 -10.86
CA GLY A 14 0.65 -8.14 -12.20
C GLY A 14 1.32 -9.51 -12.39
N LEU A 15 2.06 -10.04 -11.40
CA LEU A 15 2.64 -11.37 -11.50
C LEU A 15 1.56 -12.45 -11.35
N ARG A 16 1.33 -13.22 -12.40
CA ARG A 16 0.42 -14.35 -12.40
C ARG A 16 1.09 -15.61 -11.85
N ALA A 17 0.32 -16.50 -11.24
CA ALA A 17 0.84 -17.72 -10.63
C ALA A 17 1.53 -18.67 -11.63
N ASP A 18 1.08 -18.69 -12.89
CA ASP A 18 1.67 -19.48 -13.98
C ASP A 18 2.97 -18.91 -14.53
N MET A 19 3.31 -17.65 -14.22
CA MET A 19 4.61 -17.05 -14.54
C MET A 19 5.72 -17.46 -13.56
N ILE A 20 5.36 -18.12 -12.44
CA ILE A 20 6.35 -18.63 -11.49
C ILE A 20 6.89 -19.96 -11.98
N THR A 21 7.91 -19.87 -12.85
CA THR A 21 8.58 -21.00 -13.51
C THR A 21 10.10 -20.95 -13.29
N PRO A 22 10.82 -22.06 -13.48
CA PRO A 22 12.29 -22.06 -13.39
C PRO A 22 12.93 -21.08 -14.36
N ASP A 23 12.36 -20.90 -15.55
CA ASP A 23 12.93 -20.10 -16.62
C ASP A 23 12.67 -18.59 -16.43
N TRP A 24 11.47 -18.22 -16.03
CA TRP A 24 11.08 -16.81 -15.94
C TRP A 24 11.36 -16.19 -14.56
N THR A 25 11.15 -16.96 -13.49
CA THR A 25 11.29 -16.47 -12.13
C THR A 25 12.01 -17.48 -11.24
N PRO A 26 13.29 -17.84 -11.54
CA PRO A 26 14.00 -18.93 -10.89
C PRO A 26 14.11 -18.77 -9.37
N ASN A 27 14.20 -17.54 -8.87
CA ASN A 27 14.27 -17.28 -7.44
C ASN A 27 12.92 -17.52 -6.75
N LEU A 28 11.81 -17.05 -7.34
CA LEU A 28 10.46 -17.29 -6.80
C LEU A 28 10.10 -18.77 -6.89
N TRP A 29 10.50 -19.44 -7.97
CA TRP A 29 10.34 -20.89 -8.12
C TRP A 29 11.03 -21.66 -7.01
N ARG A 30 12.29 -21.33 -6.68
CA ARG A 30 13.02 -21.93 -5.55
C ARG A 30 12.38 -21.66 -4.20
N LEU A 31 11.86 -20.44 -3.99
CA LEU A 31 11.13 -20.09 -2.77
C LEU A 31 9.83 -20.89 -2.67
N LYS A 32 9.06 -21.01 -3.76
CA LYS A 32 7.84 -21.81 -3.81
C LYS A 32 8.06 -23.26 -3.42
N ALA A 33 9.19 -23.86 -3.82
CA ALA A 33 9.55 -25.24 -3.47
C ALA A 33 9.97 -25.42 -2.00
N ARG A 34 10.46 -24.36 -1.35
CA ARG A 34 11.02 -24.41 0.02
C ARG A 34 10.04 -23.97 1.10
N PHE A 35 9.04 -23.18 0.74
CA PHE A 35 8.11 -22.55 1.68
C PHE A 35 6.65 -22.89 1.35
N ARG A 36 5.77 -22.53 2.28
CA ARG A 36 4.33 -22.77 2.09
C ARG A 36 3.78 -21.93 0.95
N THR A 37 3.07 -22.58 0.03
CA THR A 37 2.35 -21.94 -1.06
C THR A 37 0.85 -22.00 -0.80
N PHE A 38 0.13 -20.91 -1.03
CA PHE A 38 -1.31 -20.81 -0.87
C PHE A 38 -1.98 -20.77 -2.24
N ALA A 39 -2.47 -21.93 -2.71
CA ALA A 39 -3.08 -22.07 -4.02
C ALA A 39 -4.40 -21.28 -4.17
N ASN A 40 -5.11 -21.06 -3.07
CA ASN A 40 -6.40 -20.37 -3.03
C ASN A 40 -6.31 -18.90 -2.64
N HIS A 41 -5.12 -18.32 -2.68
CA HIS A 41 -4.96 -16.88 -2.46
C HIS A 41 -5.66 -16.11 -3.59
N ARG A 42 -6.45 -15.11 -3.23
CA ARG A 42 -7.20 -14.25 -4.16
C ARG A 42 -7.03 -12.79 -3.77
N SER A 43 -7.07 -11.90 -4.75
CA SER A 43 -7.23 -10.47 -4.51
C SER A 43 -8.63 -10.19 -3.94
N VAL A 44 -8.80 -9.02 -3.34
CA VAL A 44 -10.14 -8.53 -3.00
C VAL A 44 -10.89 -8.09 -4.27
N PHE A 45 -12.21 -7.95 -4.17
CA PHE A 45 -13.01 -7.37 -5.23
C PHE A 45 -13.42 -5.92 -4.89
N PRO A 46 -13.29 -4.99 -5.82
CA PRO A 46 -12.67 -5.12 -7.15
C PRO A 46 -11.14 -5.28 -7.05
N SER A 47 -10.56 -6.07 -7.96
CA SER A 47 -9.15 -6.39 -7.96
C SER A 47 -8.30 -5.28 -8.59
N THR A 48 -8.43 -4.06 -8.09
CA THR A 48 -7.63 -2.92 -8.51
C THR A 48 -6.43 -2.73 -7.58
N THR A 49 -5.32 -2.22 -8.09
CA THR A 49 -4.08 -2.07 -7.32
C THR A 49 -4.28 -1.23 -6.06
N ARG A 50 -5.00 -0.10 -6.15
CA ARG A 50 -5.23 0.80 -5.02
C ARG A 50 -6.08 0.15 -3.93
N THR A 51 -7.16 -0.53 -4.32
CA THR A 51 -8.04 -1.23 -3.38
C THR A 51 -7.30 -2.38 -2.68
N ASN A 52 -6.48 -3.13 -3.42
CA ASN A 52 -5.65 -4.18 -2.83
C ASN A 52 -4.56 -3.63 -1.91
N ALA A 53 -3.95 -2.49 -2.25
CA ALA A 53 -2.99 -1.80 -1.38
C ALA A 53 -3.64 -1.42 -0.03
N ALA A 54 -4.81 -0.80 -0.06
CA ALA A 54 -5.57 -0.46 1.14
C ALA A 54 -6.00 -1.70 1.95
N SER A 55 -6.43 -2.77 1.25
CA SER A 55 -6.80 -4.03 1.91
C SER A 55 -5.61 -4.70 2.59
N LEU A 56 -4.44 -4.71 1.95
CA LEU A 56 -3.21 -5.22 2.55
C LEU A 56 -2.78 -4.36 3.75
N ALA A 57 -2.83 -3.03 3.59
CA ALA A 57 -2.45 -2.10 4.64
C ALA A 57 -3.32 -2.21 5.90
N THR A 58 -4.62 -2.50 5.74
CA THR A 58 -5.57 -2.52 6.86
C THR A 58 -5.91 -3.93 7.35
N GLY A 59 -5.64 -4.97 6.56
CA GLY A 59 -6.11 -6.33 6.79
C GLY A 59 -7.63 -6.48 6.65
N CYS A 60 -8.30 -5.56 5.94
CA CYS A 60 -9.74 -5.50 5.81
C CYS A 60 -10.22 -5.58 4.35
N TYR A 61 -11.47 -5.95 4.15
CA TYR A 61 -12.13 -5.85 2.84
C TYR A 61 -12.52 -4.40 2.50
N PRO A 62 -12.74 -4.06 1.22
CA PRO A 62 -13.04 -2.71 0.76
C PRO A 62 -14.18 -2.02 1.51
N ALA A 63 -15.28 -2.72 1.77
CA ALA A 63 -16.41 -2.19 2.54
C ALA A 63 -16.05 -1.77 3.99
N ARG A 64 -14.94 -2.31 4.55
CA ARG A 64 -14.49 -1.95 5.89
C ARG A 64 -13.48 -0.81 5.89
N HIS A 65 -12.55 -0.77 4.93
CA HIS A 65 -11.55 0.31 4.86
C HIS A 65 -12.00 1.49 4.00
N GLY A 66 -13.12 1.37 3.28
CA GLY A 66 -13.78 2.46 2.59
C GLY A 66 -13.13 2.92 1.27
N LEU A 67 -12.18 2.16 0.69
CA LEU A 67 -11.63 2.39 -0.64
C LEU A 67 -12.11 1.30 -1.60
N GLU A 68 -13.17 1.59 -2.35
CA GLU A 68 -13.96 0.56 -3.04
C GLU A 68 -13.59 0.37 -4.52
N GLY A 69 -12.72 1.20 -5.09
CA GLY A 69 -12.33 1.08 -6.50
C GLY A 69 -11.34 2.14 -6.96
N ASN A 70 -11.19 2.25 -8.27
CA ASN A 70 -10.40 3.31 -8.92
C ASN A 70 -11.20 4.61 -9.12
N ALA A 71 -12.52 4.54 -8.96
CA ALA A 71 -13.42 5.67 -8.88
C ALA A 71 -14.42 5.41 -7.76
N MET A 72 -14.81 6.45 -7.06
CA MET A 72 -15.77 6.39 -5.94
C MET A 72 -16.69 7.58 -5.98
N ALA A 73 -17.94 7.37 -5.58
CA ALA A 73 -18.85 8.46 -5.28
C ALA A 73 -18.52 9.03 -3.88
N LEU A 74 -18.32 10.33 -3.80
CA LEU A 74 -18.13 11.04 -2.56
C LEU A 74 -19.25 12.06 -2.41
N GLU A 75 -19.87 12.10 -1.24
CA GLU A 75 -20.86 13.11 -0.91
C GLU A 75 -20.17 14.35 -0.34
N GLU A 76 -20.39 15.49 -1.01
CA GLU A 76 -19.93 16.79 -0.56
C GLU A 76 -21.07 17.80 -0.72
N ASP A 77 -21.36 18.54 0.33
CA ASP A 77 -22.42 19.55 0.38
C ASP A 77 -23.80 19.03 -0.12
N GLY A 78 -24.14 17.80 0.25
CA GLY A 78 -25.41 17.14 -0.12
C GLY A 78 -25.50 16.67 -1.57
N ARG A 79 -24.38 16.60 -2.30
CA ARG A 79 -24.31 16.11 -3.68
C ARG A 79 -23.29 15.00 -3.80
N PHE A 80 -23.60 13.98 -4.61
CA PHE A 80 -22.67 12.94 -4.95
C PHE A 80 -21.87 13.30 -6.20
N GLU A 81 -20.55 13.21 -6.12
CA GLU A 81 -19.65 13.35 -7.26
C GLU A 81 -18.83 12.06 -7.41
N VAL A 82 -18.72 11.54 -8.63
CA VAL A 82 -17.87 10.38 -8.93
C VAL A 82 -16.47 10.88 -9.25
N LEU A 83 -15.50 10.44 -8.45
CA LEU A 83 -14.13 10.93 -8.49
C LEU A 83 -13.15 9.78 -8.74
N SER A 84 -12.10 10.06 -9.50
CA SER A 84 -10.93 9.18 -9.57
C SER A 84 -10.18 9.19 -8.24
N VAL A 85 -9.84 8.02 -7.72
CA VAL A 85 -9.07 7.88 -6.46
C VAL A 85 -7.55 8.03 -6.66
N GLY A 86 -7.09 8.22 -7.90
CA GLY A 86 -5.65 8.31 -8.22
C GLY A 86 -4.97 9.62 -7.84
N PRO A 87 -5.58 10.77 -8.11
CA PRO A 87 -4.99 12.07 -7.80
C PRO A 87 -4.79 12.28 -6.30
N PRO A 88 -3.68 12.94 -5.88
CA PRO A 88 -3.41 13.21 -4.46
C PRO A 88 -4.55 13.94 -3.73
N GLY A 89 -5.19 14.92 -4.38
CA GLY A 89 -6.32 15.67 -3.80
C GLY A 89 -7.55 14.82 -3.43
N PHE A 90 -7.67 13.60 -3.97
CA PHE A 90 -8.75 12.69 -3.56
C PHE A 90 -8.62 12.25 -2.10
N ARG A 91 -7.39 12.00 -1.63
CA ARG A 91 -7.12 11.70 -0.23
C ARG A 91 -7.64 12.81 0.69
N ASP A 92 -7.31 14.05 0.37
CA ASP A 92 -7.68 15.22 1.18
C ASP A 92 -9.24 15.38 1.23
N ARG A 93 -9.91 15.06 0.14
CA ARG A 93 -11.39 15.02 0.08
C ARG A 93 -11.97 13.91 0.95
N LEU A 94 -11.36 12.69 0.96
CA LEU A 94 -11.77 11.61 1.86
C LEU A 94 -11.60 12.00 3.33
N GLU A 95 -10.45 12.59 3.66
CA GLU A 95 -10.16 13.04 5.02
C GLU A 95 -11.15 14.11 5.47
N LYS A 96 -11.47 15.08 4.62
CA LYS A 96 -12.49 16.11 4.88
C LYS A 96 -13.88 15.49 5.10
N ALA A 97 -14.27 14.51 4.26
CA ALA A 97 -15.60 13.91 4.31
C ALA A 97 -15.79 12.91 5.47
N ARG A 98 -14.73 12.23 5.90
CA ARG A 98 -14.81 11.07 6.81
C ARG A 98 -13.93 11.20 8.05
N GLY A 99 -13.16 12.27 8.18
CA GLY A 99 -12.19 12.47 9.27
C GLY A 99 -10.88 11.67 9.13
N ARG A 100 -10.78 10.79 8.13
CA ARG A 100 -9.58 10.03 7.80
C ARG A 100 -9.65 9.45 6.39
N THR A 101 -8.48 9.12 5.83
CA THR A 101 -8.39 8.57 4.47
C THR A 101 -8.96 7.15 4.37
N LEU A 102 -8.53 6.24 5.23
CA LEU A 102 -9.09 4.90 5.34
C LEU A 102 -9.82 4.76 6.68
N THR A 103 -11.00 4.17 6.67
CA THR A 103 -11.84 4.03 7.88
C THR A 103 -11.28 3.04 8.89
N MET A 104 -10.25 2.26 8.51
CA MET A 104 -9.57 1.29 9.37
C MET A 104 -8.10 1.65 9.54
N PRO A 105 -7.52 1.40 10.74
CA PRO A 105 -6.11 1.65 10.98
C PRO A 105 -5.23 0.78 10.09
N THR A 106 -4.16 1.39 9.57
CA THR A 106 -3.19 0.69 8.72
C THR A 106 -2.19 -0.14 9.54
N LEU A 107 -1.49 -1.05 8.87
CA LEU A 107 -0.37 -1.79 9.46
C LEU A 107 0.74 -0.83 9.94
N ALA A 108 1.01 0.22 9.18
CA ALA A 108 1.98 1.25 9.55
C ALA A 108 1.57 1.93 10.87
N GLU A 109 0.32 2.39 10.99
CA GLU A 109 -0.22 2.97 12.21
C GLU A 109 -0.10 2.01 13.40
N ARG A 110 -0.48 0.74 13.23
CA ARG A 110 -0.42 -0.27 14.30
C ARG A 110 1.00 -0.58 14.74
N VAL A 111 1.91 -0.76 13.79
CA VAL A 111 3.32 -1.08 14.07
C VAL A 111 4.01 0.08 14.78
N THR A 112 3.81 1.31 14.30
CA THR A 112 4.41 2.49 14.94
C THR A 112 3.80 2.79 16.30
N GLY A 113 2.51 2.55 16.47
CA GLY A 113 1.83 2.65 17.77
C GLY A 113 2.37 1.70 18.85
N THR A 114 3.07 0.63 18.46
CA THR A 114 3.77 -0.30 19.39
C THR A 114 5.27 -0.05 19.48
N GLY A 115 5.77 1.09 18.98
CA GLY A 115 7.19 1.45 18.97
C GLY A 115 7.99 0.76 17.86
N GLY A 116 7.33 0.07 16.93
CA GLY A 116 7.95 -0.51 15.74
C GLY A 116 8.15 0.51 14.62
N ARG A 117 8.68 0.04 13.49
CA ARG A 117 8.86 0.85 12.28
C ARG A 117 8.26 0.14 11.08
N ALA A 118 7.47 0.85 10.29
CA ALA A 118 6.95 0.41 9.01
C ALA A 118 7.66 1.17 7.88
N VAL A 119 8.13 0.44 6.88
CA VAL A 119 8.79 1.02 5.71
C VAL A 119 8.18 0.39 4.47
N VAL A 120 7.77 1.22 3.52
CA VAL A 120 7.21 0.83 2.24
C VAL A 120 8.13 1.33 1.13
N TYR A 121 8.64 0.42 0.32
CA TYR A 121 9.28 0.74 -0.95
C TYR A 121 8.33 0.37 -2.09
N SER A 122 8.01 1.32 -2.95
CA SER A 122 7.02 1.09 -3.99
C SER A 122 7.40 1.76 -5.31
N ASN A 123 7.14 1.07 -6.41
CA ASN A 123 7.29 1.57 -7.78
C ASN A 123 5.99 1.50 -8.60
N VAL A 124 4.87 1.18 -7.97
CA VAL A 124 3.52 1.22 -8.56
C VAL A 124 3.07 2.67 -8.78
N SER A 125 1.81 2.92 -9.14
CA SER A 125 1.33 4.30 -9.23
C SER A 125 1.43 5.03 -7.88
N PRO A 126 1.70 6.35 -7.85
CA PRO A 126 1.82 7.12 -6.60
C PRO A 126 0.63 6.93 -5.66
N GLY A 127 -0.59 6.97 -6.19
CA GLY A 127 -1.79 6.74 -5.39
C GLY A 127 -1.88 5.34 -4.78
N ALA A 128 -1.41 4.30 -5.48
CA ALA A 128 -1.37 2.96 -4.90
C ALA A 128 -0.31 2.83 -3.79
N ALA A 129 0.86 3.43 -3.99
CA ALA A 129 1.90 3.48 -2.95
C ALA A 129 1.40 4.19 -1.69
N MET A 130 0.69 5.29 -1.85
CA MET A 130 0.18 6.11 -0.75
C MET A 130 -0.83 5.36 0.13
N PHE A 131 -1.67 4.50 -0.43
CA PHE A 131 -2.68 3.76 0.36
C PHE A 131 -2.10 2.67 1.28
N HIS A 132 -0.79 2.41 1.24
CA HIS A 132 -0.15 1.60 2.27
C HIS A 132 0.00 2.32 3.62
N ASP A 133 0.11 3.64 3.60
CA ASP A 133 0.21 4.48 4.80
C ASP A 133 -0.20 5.92 4.47
N PRO A 134 -1.49 6.17 4.23
CA PRO A 134 -1.95 7.48 3.75
C PRO A 134 -1.75 8.60 4.78
N ASP A 135 -1.76 8.25 6.05
CA ASP A 135 -1.70 9.21 7.16
C ASP A 135 -0.25 9.44 7.67
N GLY A 136 0.76 8.77 7.05
CA GLY A 136 2.19 9.04 7.29
C GLY A 136 2.74 8.57 8.64
N HIS A 137 2.22 7.48 9.18
CA HIS A 137 2.72 6.90 10.45
C HIS A 137 4.08 6.21 10.29
N GLY A 138 4.31 5.59 9.13
CA GLY A 138 5.57 4.97 8.76
C GLY A 138 6.33 5.81 7.73
N PHE A 139 7.13 5.13 6.93
CA PHE A 139 7.89 5.75 5.86
C PHE A 139 7.52 5.11 4.52
N ILE A 140 7.17 5.93 3.53
CA ILE A 140 7.01 5.51 2.14
C ILE A 140 8.12 6.12 1.30
N TYR A 141 8.83 5.27 0.56
CA TYR A 141 9.67 5.65 -0.54
C TYR A 141 9.05 5.21 -1.86
N HIS A 142 8.81 6.16 -2.73
CA HIS A 142 8.37 5.96 -4.10
C HIS A 142 9.27 6.80 -5.03
N ARG A 143 9.47 6.36 -6.28
CA ARG A 143 10.34 7.09 -7.24
C ARG A 143 10.01 8.58 -7.41
N SER A 144 8.75 8.98 -7.20
CA SER A 144 8.28 10.37 -7.38
C SER A 144 8.10 11.12 -6.05
N PHE A 145 8.16 10.47 -4.90
CA PHE A 145 7.99 11.11 -3.59
C PHE A 145 8.53 10.26 -2.45
N SER A 146 8.77 10.91 -1.32
CA SER A 146 8.95 10.26 -0.02
C SER A 146 8.02 10.88 1.00
N GLN A 147 7.49 10.07 1.90
CA GLN A 147 6.59 10.49 2.96
C GLN A 147 7.00 9.87 4.28
N GLY A 148 6.78 10.61 5.38
CA GLY A 148 7.02 10.14 6.73
C GLY A 148 8.41 10.44 7.28
N PRO A 149 8.69 10.00 8.53
CA PRO A 149 9.88 10.44 9.30
C PRO A 149 11.22 9.92 8.74
N GLY A 150 11.19 8.93 7.85
CA GLY A 150 12.40 8.35 7.26
C GLY A 150 13.03 9.15 6.11
N ARG A 151 12.37 10.23 5.64
CA ARG A 151 12.87 11.02 4.50
C ARG A 151 14.28 11.52 4.72
N ALA A 152 14.55 12.08 5.89
CA ALA A 152 15.88 12.60 6.26
C ALA A 152 16.98 11.53 6.25
N THR A 153 16.63 10.26 6.33
CA THR A 153 17.58 9.13 6.28
C THR A 153 18.07 8.85 4.86
N LEU A 154 17.28 9.19 3.85
CA LEU A 154 17.62 8.98 2.44
C LEU A 154 18.40 10.14 1.83
N ASP A 155 18.17 11.36 2.31
CA ASP A 155 18.87 12.56 1.82
C ASP A 155 20.40 12.41 1.88
N PRO A 156 21.02 11.90 2.99
CA PRO A 156 22.46 11.66 3.04
C PRO A 156 22.97 10.56 2.10
N LEU A 157 22.08 9.70 1.58
CA LEU A 157 22.44 8.64 0.65
C LEU A 157 22.41 9.11 -0.81
N GLY A 158 22.09 10.36 -1.07
CA GLY A 158 22.00 10.92 -2.42
C GLY A 158 20.88 10.30 -3.27
N VAL A 159 19.82 9.81 -2.64
CA VAL A 159 18.69 9.22 -3.34
C VAL A 159 17.80 10.34 -3.87
N GLU A 160 17.84 10.54 -5.17
CA GLU A 160 17.03 11.53 -5.86
C GLU A 160 15.69 10.96 -6.31
N HIS A 161 14.63 11.75 -6.24
CA HIS A 161 13.35 11.41 -6.84
C HIS A 161 13.37 11.77 -8.32
N THR A 162 13.07 10.80 -9.18
CA THR A 162 12.85 11.08 -10.60
C THR A 162 11.50 11.77 -10.78
N ALA A 163 11.47 12.84 -11.56
CA ALA A 163 10.21 13.46 -11.96
C ALA A 163 9.31 12.42 -12.65
N ALA A 164 8.02 12.44 -12.33
CA ALA A 164 7.02 11.57 -12.94
C ALA A 164 6.66 12.04 -14.35
#